data_971df4689d6220d55eb0cb221727d733
#
_entry.id   971df4689d6220d55eb0cb221727d733
#
_cell.length_a   1.000
_cell.length_b   1.000
_cell.length_c   1.000
_cell.angle_alpha   90.00
_cell.angle_beta   90.00
_cell.angle_gamma   90.00
#
_symmetry.space_group_name_H-M   'P 1'
#
loop_
_entity.id
_entity.type
_entity.pdbx_description
1 polymer ?
#
loop_
_entity_poly.entity_id
_entity_poly.type
_entity_poly.pdbx_seq_one_letter_code
_entity_poly.pdbx_strand_id
1 'polypeptide(L)'
;MTKPKGPLWVELLLAVATAVALLQTCCGQRRTKRTAIIPGDIMIGALFSVHHSPSQKQAQSRICGEIREQYGLQRIEASFQTIDEINRNETLLPNITLGIEIRDSCWYPPIALDQSIEFIRDAIKLNDDIPDGNSSAAHAEAVADCPIKPVKTLKNLVGVIGPGSSTVTIQVQNLLQLFNIPQIGYSATSRDLSDKSFYKYFLRVVPSDFYQAQVMVDVVRFYNWTYVSTVHTDGK
;
A
#
# COMPACT_ATOMS: atom_id res chain seq x y z
N MET A 1 -4.75 63.43 -16.34
CA MET A 1 -4.03 63.09 -15.09
C MET A 1 -3.32 61.77 -15.33
N THR A 2 -2.08 61.80 -15.74
CA THR A 2 -1.25 60.62 -15.99
C THR A 2 -0.57 60.22 -14.67
N LYS A 3 -0.81 58.94 -14.19
CA LYS A 3 -0.10 58.42 -13.04
C LYS A 3 1.40 58.36 -13.30
N PRO A 4 2.25 58.77 -12.35
CA PRO A 4 3.69 58.66 -12.49
C PRO A 4 4.08 57.19 -12.61
N LYS A 5 4.81 56.82 -13.66
CA LYS A 5 5.46 55.51 -13.82
C LYS A 5 6.52 55.39 -12.73
N GLY A 6 6.45 54.36 -11.91
CA GLY A 6 7.46 54.03 -10.92
C GLY A 6 8.82 53.75 -11.61
N PRO A 7 9.93 53.86 -10.89
CA PRO A 7 11.25 53.68 -11.49
C PRO A 7 11.41 52.23 -12.01
N LEU A 8 11.98 52.11 -13.18
CA LEU A 8 12.12 50.87 -13.97
C LEU A 8 12.70 49.69 -13.17
N TRP A 9 13.54 49.96 -12.20
CA TRP A 9 14.12 48.93 -11.31
C TRP A 9 13.10 48.28 -10.34
N VAL A 10 12.03 48.97 -9.97
CA VAL A 10 10.95 48.41 -9.12
C VAL A 10 10.11 47.40 -9.93
N GLU A 11 9.83 47.70 -11.20
CA GLU A 11 9.13 46.74 -12.07
C GLU A 11 9.99 45.53 -12.38
N LEU A 12 11.30 45.72 -12.52
CA LEU A 12 12.24 44.61 -12.73
C LEU A 12 12.33 43.71 -11.49
N LEU A 13 12.37 44.26 -10.28
CA LEU A 13 12.37 43.52 -9.03
C LEU A 13 11.06 42.73 -8.81
N LEU A 14 9.93 43.35 -9.16
CA LEU A 14 8.63 42.68 -9.10
C LEU A 14 8.54 41.53 -10.12
N ALA A 15 9.03 41.70 -11.31
CA ALA A 15 9.08 40.65 -12.34
C ALA A 15 9.99 39.50 -11.93
N VAL A 16 11.17 39.79 -11.33
CA VAL A 16 12.06 38.75 -10.79
C VAL A 16 11.42 38.02 -9.59
N ALA A 17 10.79 38.74 -8.68
CA ALA A 17 10.12 38.15 -7.52
C ALA A 17 8.94 37.25 -7.93
N THR A 18 8.16 37.67 -8.95
CA THR A 18 7.07 36.82 -9.50
C THR A 18 7.60 35.59 -10.24
N ALA A 19 8.69 35.74 -10.99
CA ALA A 19 9.35 34.62 -11.67
C ALA A 19 9.92 33.59 -10.66
N VAL A 20 10.55 34.06 -9.58
CA VAL A 20 11.07 33.21 -8.50
C VAL A 20 9.91 32.53 -7.77
N ALA A 21 8.81 33.21 -7.49
CA ALA A 21 7.62 32.64 -6.88
C ALA A 21 6.96 31.57 -7.77
N LEU A 22 6.93 31.80 -9.11
CA LEU A 22 6.42 30.82 -10.08
C LEU A 22 7.34 29.61 -10.22
N LEU A 23 8.66 29.78 -10.12
CA LEU A 23 9.62 28.68 -10.11
C LEU A 23 9.52 27.82 -8.84
N GLN A 24 9.19 28.42 -7.69
CA GLN A 24 8.95 27.66 -6.45
C GLN A 24 7.65 26.87 -6.48
N THR A 25 6.63 27.31 -7.21
CA THR A 25 5.37 26.56 -7.38
C THR A 25 5.47 25.42 -8.38
N CYS A 26 6.44 25.45 -9.30
CA CYS A 26 6.70 24.33 -10.23
C CYS A 26 7.43 23.14 -9.59
N CYS A 27 8.05 23.31 -8.42
CA CYS A 27 8.55 22.17 -7.65
C CYS A 27 7.37 21.51 -6.94
N GLY A 28 6.57 20.74 -7.68
CA GLY A 28 5.44 19.99 -7.16
C GLY A 28 5.90 19.24 -5.91
N GLN A 29 5.25 19.49 -4.78
CA GLN A 29 5.49 18.82 -3.51
C GLN A 29 5.48 17.32 -3.76
N ARG A 30 6.67 16.73 -3.90
CA ARG A 30 6.84 15.29 -4.04
C ARG A 30 6.25 14.67 -2.79
N ARG A 31 5.04 14.14 -2.91
CA ARG A 31 4.40 13.40 -1.83
C ARG A 31 5.37 12.28 -1.45
N THR A 32 6.09 12.46 -0.34
CA THR A 32 7.02 11.45 0.15
C THR A 32 6.21 10.17 0.35
N LYS A 33 6.48 9.15 -0.48
CA LYS A 33 5.84 7.84 -0.32
C LYS A 33 6.23 7.32 1.06
N ARG A 34 5.25 7.17 1.94
CA ARG A 34 5.45 6.58 3.27
C ARG A 34 5.44 5.06 3.10
N THR A 35 6.58 4.52 2.71
CA THR A 35 6.77 3.09 2.49
C THR A 35 8.02 2.63 3.23
N ALA A 36 7.95 1.46 3.83
CA ALA A 36 9.10 0.79 4.42
C ALA A 36 9.51 -0.35 3.47
N ILE A 37 10.79 -0.41 3.05
CA ILE A 37 11.26 -1.30 1.97
C ILE A 37 12.56 -1.96 2.37
N ILE A 38 12.62 -3.28 2.22
CA ILE A 38 13.84 -4.06 2.08
C ILE A 38 13.89 -4.52 0.63
N PRO A 39 14.92 -4.16 -0.15
CA PRO A 39 15.04 -4.58 -1.54
C PRO A 39 15.39 -6.07 -1.66
N GLY A 40 14.98 -6.70 -2.77
CA GLY A 40 15.30 -8.09 -3.09
C GLY A 40 15.07 -8.36 -4.58
N ASP A 41 15.48 -9.53 -5.05
CA ASP A 41 15.28 -9.99 -6.43
C ASP A 41 13.79 -10.25 -6.72
N ILE A 42 13.08 -10.75 -5.71
CA ILE A 42 11.62 -10.89 -5.70
C ILE A 42 11.04 -10.09 -4.55
N MET A 43 9.88 -9.47 -4.78
CA MET A 43 9.27 -8.56 -3.84
C MET A 43 7.92 -9.07 -3.35
N ILE A 44 7.68 -8.97 -2.05
CA ILE A 44 6.36 -9.14 -1.43
C ILE A 44 5.82 -7.76 -1.08
N GLY A 45 4.57 -7.49 -1.47
CA GLY A 45 3.82 -6.35 -0.96
C GLY A 45 3.24 -6.68 0.43
N ALA A 46 3.19 -5.72 1.34
CA ALA A 46 2.47 -5.90 2.59
C ALA A 46 1.59 -4.68 2.91
N LEU A 47 0.36 -4.95 3.31
CA LEU A 47 -0.61 -3.94 3.75
C LEU A 47 -0.84 -4.09 5.26
N PHE A 48 -0.20 -3.22 6.04
CA PHE A 48 -0.41 -3.17 7.48
C PHE A 48 -1.18 -1.92 7.88
N SER A 49 -1.90 -1.98 8.97
CA SER A 49 -2.63 -0.83 9.51
C SER A 49 -1.75 -0.12 10.52
N VAL A 50 -0.83 0.71 10.01
CA VAL A 50 0.09 1.49 10.84
C VAL A 50 -0.65 2.61 11.56
N HIS A 51 -1.69 3.15 10.91
CA HIS A 51 -2.57 4.15 11.51
C HIS A 51 -4.00 3.62 11.66
N HIS A 52 -4.76 4.28 12.51
CA HIS A 52 -6.20 4.11 12.60
C HIS A 52 -6.91 4.61 11.33
N SER A 53 -8.12 4.14 11.13
CA SER A 53 -8.97 4.64 10.05
C SER A 53 -9.23 6.14 10.19
N PRO A 54 -9.39 6.86 9.07
CA PRO A 54 -9.73 8.27 9.08
C PRO A 54 -11.02 8.51 9.87
N SER A 55 -11.11 9.62 10.59
CA SER A 55 -12.37 10.12 11.10
C SER A 55 -13.29 10.51 9.94
N GLN A 56 -14.60 10.59 10.18
CA GLN A 56 -15.57 10.92 9.15
C GLN A 56 -15.26 12.25 8.40
N LYS A 57 -14.68 13.23 9.10
CA LYS A 57 -14.24 14.50 8.51
C LYS A 57 -12.97 14.37 7.66
N GLN A 58 -12.11 13.42 7.98
CA GLN A 58 -10.82 13.19 7.31
C GLN A 58 -10.91 12.15 6.19
N ALA A 59 -12.02 11.40 6.11
CA ALA A 59 -12.23 10.34 5.13
C ALA A 59 -12.12 10.85 3.68
N GLN A 60 -12.66 12.04 3.39
CA GLN A 60 -12.58 12.66 2.07
C GLN A 60 -11.17 13.08 1.68
N SER A 61 -10.38 13.56 2.63
CA SER A 61 -8.98 13.97 2.41
C SER A 61 -7.99 12.79 2.45
N ARG A 62 -8.46 11.57 2.74
CA ARG A 62 -7.65 10.35 2.88
C ARG A 62 -6.49 10.49 3.86
N ILE A 63 -6.70 11.26 4.94
CA ILE A 63 -5.74 11.43 6.02
C ILE A 63 -6.05 10.36 7.06
N CYS A 64 -5.07 9.49 7.33
CA CYS A 64 -5.18 8.46 8.36
C CYS A 64 -5.27 9.06 9.76
N GLY A 65 -5.79 8.29 10.71
CA GLY A 65 -5.83 8.65 12.12
C GLY A 65 -4.47 8.52 12.80
N GLU A 66 -4.49 8.33 14.12
CA GLU A 66 -3.29 8.18 14.94
C GLU A 66 -2.56 6.86 14.68
N ILE A 67 -1.28 6.78 15.07
CA ILE A 67 -0.45 5.59 14.91
C ILE A 67 -0.94 4.48 15.85
N ARG A 68 -0.95 3.25 15.34
CA ARG A 68 -1.25 2.02 16.08
C ARG A 68 0.04 1.29 16.40
N GLU A 69 0.61 1.55 17.56
CA GLU A 69 1.91 1.01 17.96
C GLU A 69 1.96 -0.52 17.90
N GLN A 70 1.01 -1.21 18.54
CA GLN A 70 1.00 -2.65 18.65
C GLN A 70 0.66 -3.37 17.33
N TYR A 71 -0.22 -2.81 16.49
CA TYR A 71 -0.67 -3.45 15.27
C TYR A 71 0.13 -3.05 14.04
N GLY A 72 0.71 -1.85 14.03
CA GLY A 72 1.43 -1.32 12.89
C GLY A 72 2.93 -1.56 12.99
N LEU A 73 3.58 -0.87 13.92
CA LEU A 73 5.04 -0.87 14.02
C LEU A 73 5.62 -2.24 14.34
N GLN A 74 5.04 -2.99 15.27
CA GLN A 74 5.51 -4.33 15.61
C GLN A 74 5.48 -5.29 14.41
N ARG A 75 4.46 -5.18 13.54
CA ARG A 75 4.39 -6.03 12.34
C ARG A 75 5.43 -5.66 11.31
N ILE A 76 5.75 -4.38 11.16
CA ILE A 76 6.82 -3.92 10.27
C ILE A 76 8.14 -4.54 10.70
N GLU A 77 8.51 -4.39 11.98
CA GLU A 77 9.76 -4.91 12.53
C GLU A 77 9.82 -6.45 12.45
N ALA A 78 8.75 -7.14 12.85
CA ALA A 78 8.69 -8.60 12.73
C ALA A 78 8.84 -9.07 11.28
N SER A 79 8.27 -8.34 10.31
CA SER A 79 8.41 -8.67 8.90
C SER A 79 9.85 -8.49 8.42
N PHE A 80 10.52 -7.43 8.82
CA PHE A 80 11.92 -7.20 8.48
C PHE A 80 12.83 -8.29 9.05
N GLN A 81 12.64 -8.62 10.33
CA GLN A 81 13.38 -9.72 10.94
C GLN A 81 13.14 -11.05 10.21
N THR A 82 11.89 -11.35 9.86
CA THR A 82 11.55 -12.59 9.13
C THR A 82 12.19 -12.63 7.74
N ILE A 83 12.19 -11.52 7.00
CA ILE A 83 12.86 -11.44 5.70
C ILE A 83 14.37 -11.66 5.84
N ASP A 84 14.99 -11.07 6.85
CA ASP A 84 16.41 -11.28 7.13
C ASP A 84 16.74 -12.75 7.48
N GLU A 85 15.88 -13.40 8.27
CA GLU A 85 16.01 -14.82 8.61
C GLU A 85 15.87 -15.73 7.39
N ILE A 86 14.87 -15.44 6.51
CA ILE A 86 14.68 -16.19 5.26
C ILE A 86 15.90 -16.03 4.36
N ASN A 87 16.40 -14.81 4.18
CA ASN A 87 17.54 -14.53 3.31
C ASN A 87 18.87 -15.11 3.83
N ARG A 88 19.02 -15.32 5.15
CA ARG A 88 20.18 -16.02 5.74
C ARG A 88 20.13 -17.53 5.53
N ASN A 89 18.96 -18.09 5.25
CA ASN A 89 18.78 -19.51 5.09
C ASN A 89 18.97 -19.93 3.62
N GLU A 90 20.16 -20.32 3.26
CA GLU A 90 20.53 -20.73 1.90
C GLU A 90 19.74 -21.92 1.35
N THR A 91 19.05 -22.68 2.23
CA THR A 91 18.25 -23.85 1.81
C THR A 91 16.84 -23.45 1.33
N LEU A 92 16.31 -22.28 1.74
CA LEU A 92 14.96 -21.83 1.36
C LEU A 92 14.95 -21.17 -0.01
N LEU A 93 15.82 -20.22 -0.25
CA LEU A 93 15.90 -19.45 -1.49
C LEU A 93 17.36 -19.35 -1.96
N PRO A 94 17.94 -20.43 -2.52
CA PRO A 94 19.32 -20.42 -2.93
C PRO A 94 19.56 -19.40 -4.06
N ASN A 95 20.50 -18.48 -3.83
CA ASN A 95 20.88 -17.40 -4.76
C ASN A 95 19.77 -16.41 -5.14
N ILE A 96 18.69 -16.32 -4.35
CA ILE A 96 17.59 -15.37 -4.56
C ILE A 96 17.38 -14.63 -3.25
N THR A 97 17.34 -13.30 -3.31
CA THR A 97 17.00 -12.46 -2.17
C THR A 97 15.52 -12.10 -2.18
N LEU A 98 14.86 -12.29 -1.04
CA LEU A 98 13.49 -11.87 -0.82
C LEU A 98 13.48 -10.45 -0.29
N GLY A 99 12.71 -9.58 -0.95
CA GLY A 99 12.44 -8.22 -0.50
C GLY A 99 11.00 -8.05 -0.07
N ILE A 100 10.73 -6.99 0.68
CA ILE A 100 9.39 -6.62 1.10
C ILE A 100 9.17 -5.11 0.95
N GLU A 101 8.00 -4.74 0.46
CA GLU A 101 7.52 -3.37 0.48
C GLU A 101 6.26 -3.26 1.32
N ILE A 102 6.34 -2.52 2.42
CA ILE A 102 5.25 -2.35 3.38
C ILE A 102 4.59 -1.00 3.17
N ARG A 103 3.26 -1.00 3.07
CA ARG A 103 2.42 0.19 2.92
C ARG A 103 1.31 0.19 3.96
N ASP A 104 0.88 1.38 4.34
CA ASP A 104 -0.16 1.56 5.34
C ASP A 104 -1.56 1.51 4.71
N SER A 105 -2.38 0.58 5.18
CA SER A 105 -3.79 0.46 4.77
C SER A 105 -4.73 1.36 5.59
N CYS A 106 -4.27 1.92 6.70
CA CYS A 106 -5.05 2.71 7.67
C CYS A 106 -6.38 2.03 8.08
N TRP A 107 -6.46 0.69 8.00
CA TRP A 107 -7.71 -0.07 8.25
C TRP A 107 -8.93 0.46 7.44
N TYR A 108 -8.69 1.08 6.29
CA TYR A 108 -9.68 1.78 5.50
C TYR A 108 -9.61 1.41 4.01
N PRO A 109 -10.73 0.88 3.42
CA PRO A 109 -10.70 0.33 2.07
C PRO A 109 -10.18 1.28 0.99
N PRO A 110 -10.61 2.57 0.92
CA PRO A 110 -10.13 3.46 -0.13
C PRO A 110 -8.62 3.70 -0.11
N ILE A 111 -8.02 3.76 1.09
CA ILE A 111 -6.57 3.93 1.23
C ILE A 111 -5.85 2.63 0.86
N ALA A 112 -6.36 1.48 1.34
CA ALA A 112 -5.78 0.19 0.99
C ALA A 112 -5.81 -0.08 -0.51
N LEU A 113 -6.89 0.29 -1.20
CA LEU A 113 -6.99 0.19 -2.66
C LEU A 113 -5.96 1.08 -3.36
N ASP A 114 -5.81 2.34 -2.94
CA ASP A 114 -4.78 3.24 -3.50
C ASP A 114 -3.38 2.64 -3.35
N GLN A 115 -3.07 2.08 -2.17
CA GLN A 115 -1.77 1.44 -1.94
C GLN A 115 -1.59 0.18 -2.78
N SER A 116 -2.66 -0.59 -3.01
CA SER A 116 -2.64 -1.77 -3.87
C SER A 116 -2.42 -1.41 -5.34
N ILE A 117 -3.03 -0.34 -5.82
CA ILE A 117 -2.81 0.19 -7.18
C ILE A 117 -1.34 0.59 -7.36
N GLU A 118 -0.72 1.20 -6.35
CA GLU A 118 0.70 1.56 -6.41
C GLU A 118 1.60 0.32 -6.54
N PHE A 119 1.30 -0.81 -5.84
CA PHE A 119 2.02 -2.06 -6.03
C PHE A 119 1.91 -2.56 -7.48
N ILE A 120 0.70 -2.58 -8.03
CA ILE A 120 0.43 -3.06 -9.39
C ILE A 120 1.11 -2.15 -10.41
N ARG A 121 1.01 -0.84 -10.25
CA ARG A 121 1.61 0.14 -11.15
C ARG A 121 3.13 0.00 -11.19
N ASP A 122 3.75 -0.17 -10.03
CA ASP A 122 5.19 -0.34 -9.94
C ASP A 122 5.64 -1.69 -10.56
N ALA A 123 4.78 -2.72 -10.56
CA ALA A 123 5.01 -4.01 -11.24
C ALA A 123 4.79 -3.94 -12.76
N ILE A 124 3.79 -3.20 -13.25
CA ILE A 124 3.47 -3.10 -14.70
C ILE A 124 4.52 -2.27 -15.44
N LYS A 125 5.02 -1.18 -14.86
CA LYS A 125 6.06 -0.33 -15.49
C LYS A 125 7.32 -1.08 -15.89
N LEU A 126 7.53 -2.28 -15.36
CA LEU A 126 8.62 -3.17 -15.72
C LEU A 126 8.46 -3.83 -17.09
N ASN A 127 7.21 -4.01 -17.55
CA ASN A 127 6.94 -4.66 -18.82
C ASN A 127 7.06 -3.70 -20.02
N ASP A 128 6.93 -2.39 -19.76
CA ASP A 128 7.04 -1.35 -20.81
C ASP A 128 8.50 -0.99 -21.15
N ASP A 129 9.46 -1.35 -20.29
CA ASP A 129 10.89 -1.07 -20.47
C ASP A 129 11.68 -2.19 -21.18
N ILE A 130 11.01 -3.21 -21.78
CA ILE A 130 11.67 -4.15 -22.70
C ILE A 130 11.82 -3.40 -24.03
N PRO A 131 13.03 -3.03 -24.48
CA PRO A 131 13.19 -2.37 -25.76
C PRO A 131 12.86 -3.36 -26.88
N ASP A 132 11.71 -3.20 -27.51
CA ASP A 132 11.51 -3.70 -28.85
C ASP A 132 12.62 -3.10 -29.72
N GLY A 133 13.54 -3.96 -30.14
CA GLY A 133 14.75 -3.57 -30.88
C GLY A 133 14.46 -3.01 -32.28
N ASN A 134 13.62 -2.01 -32.38
CA ASN A 134 13.51 -1.16 -33.59
C ASN A 134 12.56 0.02 -33.34
N SER A 135 13.06 1.10 -32.76
CA SER A 135 12.46 2.42 -33.01
C SER A 135 13.51 3.52 -32.90
N SER A 136 13.68 4.13 -34.04
CA SER A 136 14.55 5.24 -34.36
C SER A 136 14.40 6.41 -33.40
N ALA A 137 15.55 6.94 -32.99
CA ALA A 137 15.68 8.22 -32.28
C ALA A 137 15.06 9.36 -33.09
N ALA A 138 14.04 10.03 -32.54
CA ALA A 138 13.72 11.40 -32.93
C ALA A 138 12.95 12.13 -31.81
N HIS A 139 13.52 13.22 -31.36
CA HIS A 139 12.96 14.33 -30.58
C HIS A 139 12.62 14.10 -29.09
N ALA A 140 13.66 14.18 -28.27
CA ALA A 140 13.51 14.62 -26.88
C ALA A 140 13.96 16.10 -26.79
N GLU A 141 13.03 17.02 -26.82
CA GLU A 141 13.29 18.39 -26.43
C GLU A 141 13.49 18.50 -24.92
N ALA A 142 14.55 19.24 -24.59
CA ALA A 142 15.07 19.44 -23.25
C ALA A 142 14.04 20.12 -22.33
N VAL A 143 13.59 19.43 -21.28
CA VAL A 143 13.00 20.02 -20.09
C VAL A 143 14.00 19.87 -18.94
N ALA A 144 14.34 21.03 -18.37
CA ALA A 144 15.33 21.30 -17.35
C ALA A 144 15.55 20.18 -16.31
N ASP A 145 16.80 19.83 -16.23
CA ASP A 145 17.47 18.81 -15.43
C ASP A 145 17.22 19.00 -13.93
N CYS A 146 16.33 18.17 -13.36
CA CYS A 146 16.37 17.86 -11.93
C CYS A 146 17.20 16.59 -11.78
N PRO A 147 18.43 16.64 -11.23
CA PRO A 147 19.36 15.51 -11.24
C PRO A 147 19.09 14.51 -10.12
N ILE A 148 17.90 13.90 -10.11
CA ILE A 148 17.64 12.71 -9.31
C ILE A 148 17.09 11.66 -10.26
N LYS A 149 18.01 10.86 -10.81
CA LYS A 149 17.63 9.64 -11.53
C LYS A 149 16.76 8.80 -10.62
N PRO A 150 15.51 8.46 -11.02
CA PRO A 150 14.74 7.47 -10.27
C PRO A 150 15.58 6.18 -10.29
N VAL A 151 15.90 5.68 -9.11
CA VAL A 151 16.44 4.33 -8.99
C VAL A 151 15.38 3.40 -9.58
N LYS A 152 15.64 2.84 -10.76
CA LYS A 152 14.82 1.80 -11.37
C LYS A 152 14.99 0.55 -10.50
N THR A 153 14.19 0.43 -9.45
CA THR A 153 14.07 -0.82 -8.73
C THR A 153 13.11 -1.68 -9.52
N LEU A 154 13.64 -2.68 -10.20
CA LEU A 154 12.86 -3.77 -10.79
C LEU A 154 12.10 -4.45 -9.61
N LYS A 155 10.81 -4.25 -9.51
CA LYS A 155 9.98 -4.85 -8.47
C LYS A 155 9.19 -6.01 -9.05
N ASN A 156 9.75 -7.21 -8.99
CA ASN A 156 9.03 -8.43 -9.31
C ASN A 156 8.09 -8.77 -8.14
N LEU A 157 6.89 -8.20 -8.12
CA LEU A 157 5.88 -8.45 -7.09
C LEU A 157 5.28 -9.85 -7.27
N VAL A 158 5.51 -10.72 -6.29
CA VAL A 158 5.05 -12.12 -6.34
C VAL A 158 3.78 -12.38 -5.52
N GLY A 159 3.41 -11.49 -4.61
CA GLY A 159 2.22 -11.61 -3.80
C GLY A 159 2.08 -10.47 -2.80
N VAL A 160 0.93 -10.41 -2.10
CA VAL A 160 0.62 -9.38 -1.13
C VAL A 160 0.18 -10.02 0.19
N ILE A 161 0.76 -9.55 1.30
CA ILE A 161 0.37 -9.94 2.67
C ILE A 161 -0.60 -8.90 3.24
N GLY A 162 -1.69 -9.36 3.82
CA GLY A 162 -2.72 -8.49 4.41
C GLY A 162 -3.75 -8.01 3.38
N PRO A 163 -4.54 -6.99 3.75
CA PRO A 163 -4.58 -6.28 5.04
C PRO A 163 -5.22 -7.10 6.18
N GLY A 164 -5.33 -6.51 7.38
CA GLY A 164 -5.86 -7.21 8.56
C GLY A 164 -7.38 -7.29 8.65
N SER A 165 -8.09 -6.28 8.16
CA SER A 165 -9.57 -6.22 8.17
C SER A 165 -10.16 -7.07 7.05
N SER A 166 -11.15 -7.91 7.34
CA SER A 166 -11.84 -8.73 6.32
C SER A 166 -12.50 -7.86 5.25
N THR A 167 -13.14 -6.77 5.63
CA THR A 167 -13.79 -5.84 4.68
C THR A 167 -12.76 -5.21 3.73
N VAL A 168 -11.62 -4.78 4.26
CA VAL A 168 -10.52 -4.21 3.45
C VAL A 168 -9.89 -5.30 2.57
N THR A 169 -9.70 -6.50 3.12
CA THR A 169 -9.14 -7.66 2.40
C THR A 169 -9.97 -8.03 1.18
N ILE A 170 -11.30 -8.06 1.32
CA ILE A 170 -12.23 -8.35 0.22
C ILE A 170 -12.05 -7.33 -0.91
N GLN A 171 -11.99 -6.04 -0.59
CA GLN A 171 -11.84 -5.00 -1.60
C GLN A 171 -10.49 -5.08 -2.32
N VAL A 172 -9.42 -5.32 -1.56
CA VAL A 172 -8.07 -5.49 -2.11
C VAL A 172 -7.99 -6.76 -2.97
N GLN A 173 -8.59 -7.87 -2.52
CA GLN A 173 -8.58 -9.12 -3.29
C GLN A 173 -9.33 -8.98 -4.62
N ASN A 174 -10.46 -8.26 -4.64
CA ASN A 174 -11.20 -7.99 -5.87
C ASN A 174 -10.33 -7.27 -6.92
N LEU A 175 -9.38 -6.45 -6.48
CA LEU A 175 -8.43 -5.79 -7.36
C LEU A 175 -7.26 -6.73 -7.75
N LEU A 176 -6.60 -7.36 -6.77
CA LEU A 176 -5.39 -8.15 -7.00
C LEU A 176 -5.64 -9.39 -7.89
N GLN A 177 -6.82 -10.00 -7.76
CA GLN A 177 -7.17 -11.18 -8.58
C GLN A 177 -7.26 -10.89 -10.07
N LEU A 178 -7.54 -9.64 -10.50
CA LEU A 178 -7.54 -9.24 -11.90
C LEU A 178 -6.15 -9.36 -12.53
N PHE A 179 -5.11 -9.28 -11.70
CA PHE A 179 -3.70 -9.40 -12.10
C PHE A 179 -3.09 -10.74 -11.69
N ASN A 180 -3.90 -11.70 -11.24
CA ASN A 180 -3.47 -13.01 -10.75
C ASN A 180 -2.46 -12.93 -9.59
N ILE A 181 -2.49 -11.86 -8.80
CA ILE A 181 -1.60 -11.65 -7.66
C ILE A 181 -2.19 -12.35 -6.42
N PRO A 182 -1.49 -13.35 -5.83
CA PRO A 182 -1.95 -14.00 -4.62
C PRO A 182 -1.93 -13.06 -3.42
N GLN A 183 -2.94 -13.20 -2.56
CA GLN A 183 -3.07 -12.45 -1.31
C GLN A 183 -3.11 -13.39 -0.12
N ILE A 184 -2.31 -13.11 0.90
CA ILE A 184 -2.26 -13.90 2.13
C ILE A 184 -2.79 -13.07 3.30
N GLY A 185 -3.95 -13.45 3.83
CA GLY A 185 -4.56 -12.83 5.01
C GLY A 185 -3.92 -13.33 6.31
N TYR A 186 -3.41 -12.42 7.13
CA TYR A 186 -2.87 -12.74 8.45
C TYR A 186 -3.89 -12.60 9.58
N SER A 187 -5.04 -11.94 9.33
CA SER A 187 -6.07 -11.64 10.34
C SER A 187 -7.49 -11.56 9.79
N ALA A 188 -7.69 -11.70 8.47
CA ALA A 188 -8.99 -11.64 7.83
C ALA A 188 -9.74 -12.97 7.99
N THR A 189 -10.73 -13.01 8.86
CA THR A 189 -11.44 -14.22 9.29
C THR A 189 -12.81 -14.44 8.63
N SER A 190 -13.35 -13.45 7.88
CA SER A 190 -14.69 -13.57 7.26
C SER A 190 -14.87 -14.90 6.54
N ARG A 191 -16.05 -15.51 6.75
CA ARG A 191 -16.48 -16.72 6.05
C ARG A 191 -16.47 -16.55 4.53
N ASP A 192 -16.84 -15.37 4.03
CA ASP A 192 -16.97 -15.10 2.59
C ASP A 192 -15.66 -15.38 1.84
N LEU A 193 -14.51 -15.05 2.46
CA LEU A 193 -13.18 -15.30 1.91
C LEU A 193 -12.83 -16.80 1.74
N SER A 194 -13.65 -17.70 2.26
CA SER A 194 -13.49 -19.15 2.05
C SER A 194 -14.04 -19.62 0.71
N ASP A 195 -14.87 -18.82 0.06
CA ASP A 195 -15.43 -19.18 -1.24
C ASP A 195 -14.39 -18.98 -2.35
N LYS A 196 -13.85 -20.10 -2.83
CA LYS A 196 -12.80 -20.12 -3.88
C LYS A 196 -13.34 -19.83 -5.27
N SER A 197 -14.65 -19.81 -5.47
CA SER A 197 -15.24 -19.39 -6.75
C SER A 197 -15.08 -17.88 -6.96
N PHE A 198 -15.16 -17.11 -5.87
CA PHE A 198 -14.99 -15.65 -5.88
C PHE A 198 -13.57 -15.20 -5.50
N TYR A 199 -12.89 -15.91 -4.58
CA TYR A 199 -11.58 -15.49 -4.03
C TYR A 199 -10.51 -16.55 -4.29
N LYS A 200 -10.30 -16.87 -5.56
CA LYS A 200 -9.39 -17.91 -6.02
C LYS A 200 -7.94 -17.72 -5.54
N TYR A 201 -7.47 -16.49 -5.54
CA TYR A 201 -6.08 -16.13 -5.20
C TYR A 201 -5.90 -15.72 -3.73
N PHE A 202 -6.92 -15.90 -2.88
CA PHE A 202 -6.83 -15.59 -1.46
C PHE A 202 -6.44 -16.82 -0.65
N LEU A 203 -5.44 -16.64 0.21
CA LEU A 203 -5.00 -17.61 1.23
C LEU A 203 -5.04 -16.94 2.60
N ARG A 204 -5.09 -17.71 3.68
CA ARG A 204 -4.99 -17.17 5.04
C ARG A 204 -4.33 -18.14 6.00
N VAL A 205 -3.67 -17.59 7.01
CA VAL A 205 -3.02 -18.35 8.09
C VAL A 205 -3.86 -18.44 9.36
N VAL A 206 -5.06 -17.82 9.35
CA VAL A 206 -6.03 -17.84 10.45
C VAL A 206 -7.29 -18.60 10.04
N PRO A 207 -7.97 -19.30 10.95
CA PRO A 207 -9.22 -19.98 10.62
C PRO A 207 -10.35 -18.99 10.29
N SER A 208 -11.41 -19.51 9.66
CA SER A 208 -12.64 -18.74 9.40
C SER A 208 -13.44 -18.54 10.68
N ASP A 209 -14.15 -17.41 10.77
CA ASP A 209 -15.17 -17.14 11.81
C ASP A 209 -16.21 -18.25 11.93
N PHE A 210 -16.44 -19.00 10.85
CA PHE A 210 -17.33 -20.15 10.89
C PHE A 210 -16.91 -21.19 11.95
N TYR A 211 -15.61 -21.51 12.02
CA TYR A 211 -15.10 -22.46 13.01
C TYR A 211 -15.13 -21.88 14.42
N GLN A 212 -14.88 -20.59 14.56
CA GLN A 212 -14.99 -19.89 15.85
C GLN A 212 -16.42 -19.93 16.38
N ALA A 213 -17.41 -19.65 15.54
CA ALA A 213 -18.81 -19.72 15.91
C ALA A 213 -19.21 -21.17 16.33
N GLN A 214 -18.70 -22.16 15.60
CA GLN A 214 -18.94 -23.57 15.95
C GLN A 214 -18.40 -23.90 17.34
N VAL A 215 -17.16 -23.52 17.64
CA VAL A 215 -16.57 -23.76 18.97
C VAL A 215 -17.32 -23.01 20.06
N MET A 216 -17.77 -21.77 19.81
CA MET A 216 -18.60 -21.04 20.79
C MET A 216 -19.90 -21.81 21.13
N VAL A 217 -20.56 -22.37 20.11
CA VAL A 217 -21.77 -23.21 20.34
C VAL A 217 -21.42 -24.47 21.14
N ASP A 218 -20.30 -25.10 20.83
CA ASP A 218 -19.88 -26.32 21.55
C ASP A 218 -19.55 -26.03 23.03
N VAL A 219 -18.93 -24.87 23.32
CA VAL A 219 -18.70 -24.40 24.70
C VAL A 219 -20.03 -24.19 25.45
N VAL A 220 -20.99 -23.50 24.81
CA VAL A 220 -22.34 -23.30 25.41
C VAL A 220 -23.00 -24.64 25.74
N ARG A 221 -22.93 -25.61 24.83
CA ARG A 221 -23.48 -26.98 25.04
C ARG A 221 -22.75 -27.73 26.14
N PHE A 222 -21.42 -27.65 26.16
CA PHE A 222 -20.61 -28.35 27.16
C PHE A 222 -20.92 -27.91 28.58
N TYR A 223 -21.14 -26.61 28.80
CA TYR A 223 -21.48 -26.04 30.09
C TYR A 223 -23.00 -26.04 30.39
N ASN A 224 -23.84 -26.59 29.50
CA ASN A 224 -25.29 -26.58 29.61
C ASN A 224 -25.89 -25.18 29.88
N TRP A 225 -25.29 -24.14 29.25
CA TRP A 225 -25.84 -22.80 29.37
C TRP A 225 -27.15 -22.70 28.58
N THR A 226 -28.22 -22.33 29.27
CA THR A 226 -29.57 -22.25 28.70
C THR A 226 -29.89 -20.85 28.19
N TYR A 227 -29.10 -19.87 28.61
CA TYR A 227 -29.24 -18.46 28.20
C TYR A 227 -27.88 -17.84 27.92
N VAL A 228 -27.74 -17.26 26.76
CA VAL A 228 -26.53 -16.50 26.33
C VAL A 228 -26.94 -15.23 25.64
N SER A 229 -26.17 -14.18 25.84
CA SER A 229 -26.30 -12.90 25.10
C SER A 229 -25.11 -12.69 24.20
N THR A 230 -25.35 -12.13 23.02
CA THR A 230 -24.29 -11.78 22.08
C THR A 230 -24.20 -10.27 21.92
N VAL A 231 -22.97 -9.75 21.89
CA VAL A 231 -22.68 -8.36 21.59
C VAL A 231 -21.82 -8.33 20.34
N HIS A 232 -22.23 -7.63 19.33
CA HIS A 232 -21.50 -7.51 18.07
C HIS A 232 -21.46 -6.05 17.60
N THR A 233 -20.51 -5.73 16.75
CA THR A 233 -20.50 -4.47 16.01
C THR A 233 -21.37 -4.61 14.77
N ASP A 234 -22.09 -3.55 14.38
CA ASP A 234 -22.74 -3.47 13.07
C ASP A 234 -21.67 -3.39 11.98
N GLY A 235 -21.05 -4.53 11.71
CA GLY A 235 -20.13 -4.70 10.60
C GLY A 235 -20.84 -5.39 9.45
N LYS A 236 -20.89 -4.71 8.32
CA LYS A 236 -21.26 -5.36 7.05
C LYS A 236 -20.10 -6.19 6.57
#